data_ac7ee5fa246fa4dde57f4cbf0781dd5b
#
_entry.id   ac7ee5fa246fa4dde57f4cbf0781dd5b
#
_cell.length_a   1.000
_cell.length_b   1.000
_cell.length_c   1.000
_cell.angle_alpha   90.00
_cell.angle_beta   90.00
_cell.angle_gamma   90.00
#
_symmetry.space_group_name_H-M   'P 1'
#
loop_
_entity.id
_entity.type
_entity.pdbx_description
1 polymer ?
#
loop_
_entity_poly.entity_id
_entity_poly.type
_entity_poly.pdbx_seq_one_letter_code
_entity_poly.pdbx_strand_id
1 'polypeptide(L)'
;IMGFPGSTSRYLTVSEVKERMNSTNEPRIRIRTARLNVLKEVMNASDKTRIQYANKYAGSSNYWKNSIGMNKAIIDNDVLGTKAAQEERFAKFAKEKNNPAYMNVVKEIDDAVAITAPLVYQATCLTESFFAAIEFGSPYQIMEKLEKALEEKNDSAVNANIKVLENVFASIHNKDYDHEVDRKVAKVLFPLYAEMIPAEQRPAFYSTIEKEYKGDYNKFIDAMYD
;
A
#
# COMPACT_ATOMS: atom_id res chain seq x y z
N ILE A 1 30.22 -10.38 -0.91
CA ILE A 1 29.42 -10.07 0.29
C ILE A 1 28.42 -11.20 0.48
N MET A 2 28.55 -11.93 1.56
CA MET A 2 27.56 -12.95 1.94
C MET A 2 26.69 -12.42 3.08
N GLY A 3 25.36 -12.51 2.92
CA GLY A 3 24.40 -12.09 3.92
C GLY A 3 22.99 -12.46 3.51
N PHE A 4 22.04 -12.35 4.43
CA PHE A 4 20.62 -12.51 4.11
C PHE A 4 20.08 -11.15 3.66
N PRO A 5 19.70 -11.01 2.36
CA PRO A 5 19.22 -9.74 1.85
C PRO A 5 17.79 -9.39 2.33
N GLY A 6 17.20 -10.22 3.19
CA GLY A 6 15.85 -10.02 3.72
C GLY A 6 15.42 -11.12 4.69
N SER A 7 14.20 -11.05 5.20
CA SER A 7 13.56 -12.07 6.02
C SER A 7 12.92 -13.16 5.14
N THR A 8 12.88 -14.39 5.66
CA THR A 8 12.21 -15.52 5.01
C THR A 8 10.94 -15.89 5.77
N SER A 9 9.86 -16.19 5.02
CA SER A 9 8.57 -16.63 5.56
C SER A 9 8.40 -18.14 5.33
N ARG A 10 9.24 -18.93 6.02
CA ARG A 10 9.35 -20.38 5.79
C ARG A 10 8.11 -21.16 6.25
N TYR A 11 7.43 -20.69 7.28
CA TYR A 11 6.38 -21.45 7.98
C TYR A 11 4.96 -21.05 7.60
N LEU A 12 4.77 -20.19 6.59
CA LEU A 12 3.44 -19.82 6.12
C LEU A 12 2.66 -21.05 5.62
N THR A 13 1.38 -21.09 5.93
CA THR A 13 0.41 -22.07 5.42
C THR A 13 0.03 -21.75 3.97
N VAL A 14 -0.73 -22.64 3.34
CA VAL A 14 -1.27 -22.40 1.99
C VAL A 14 -2.14 -21.15 1.96
N SER A 15 -2.99 -20.95 2.96
CA SER A 15 -3.88 -19.79 3.05
C SER A 15 -3.11 -18.47 3.20
N GLU A 16 -2.07 -18.44 4.06
CA GLU A 16 -1.22 -17.26 4.24
C GLU A 16 -0.41 -16.91 2.98
N VAL A 17 0.07 -17.92 2.23
CA VAL A 17 0.74 -17.68 0.95
C VAL A 17 -0.24 -17.09 -0.08
N LYS A 18 -1.49 -17.61 -0.14
CA LYS A 18 -2.55 -17.06 -1.00
C LYS A 18 -2.92 -15.63 -0.60
N GLU A 19 -3.04 -15.34 0.70
CA GLU A 19 -3.26 -13.98 1.20
C GLU A 19 -2.17 -13.03 0.74
N ARG A 20 -0.89 -13.42 0.89
CA ARG A 20 0.27 -12.63 0.39
C ARG A 20 0.16 -12.35 -1.10
N MET A 21 -0.19 -13.35 -1.90
CA MET A 21 -0.33 -13.19 -3.36
C MET A 21 -1.48 -12.24 -3.71
N ASN A 22 -2.66 -12.50 -3.15
CA ASN A 22 -3.91 -11.90 -3.62
C ASN A 22 -4.25 -10.59 -2.89
N SER A 23 -3.93 -10.50 -1.58
CA SER A 23 -4.32 -9.35 -0.76
C SER A 23 -3.18 -8.33 -0.58
N THR A 24 -1.93 -8.71 -0.87
CA THR A 24 -0.79 -7.78 -0.78
C THR A 24 -0.15 -7.54 -2.14
N ASN A 25 0.30 -8.60 -2.84
CA ASN A 25 1.09 -8.43 -4.06
C ASN A 25 0.24 -7.96 -5.24
N GLU A 26 -0.93 -8.54 -5.46
CA GLU A 26 -1.80 -8.22 -6.60
C GLU A 26 -2.28 -6.75 -6.59
N PRO A 27 -2.89 -6.24 -5.51
CA PRO A 27 -3.27 -4.83 -5.46
C PRO A 27 -2.07 -3.89 -5.59
N ARG A 28 -0.93 -4.23 -4.98
CA ARG A 28 0.31 -3.45 -5.12
C ARG A 28 0.80 -3.40 -6.56
N ILE A 29 0.79 -4.53 -7.26
CA ILE A 29 1.18 -4.59 -8.68
C ILE A 29 0.27 -3.68 -9.50
N ARG A 30 -1.03 -3.77 -9.33
CA ARG A 30 -2.02 -3.01 -10.09
C ARG A 30 -1.87 -1.50 -9.86
N ILE A 31 -1.83 -1.06 -8.60
CA ILE A 31 -1.74 0.36 -8.24
C ILE A 31 -0.40 0.95 -8.67
N ARG A 32 0.72 0.25 -8.39
CA ARG A 32 2.04 0.74 -8.77
C ARG A 32 2.25 0.74 -10.28
N THR A 33 1.65 -0.19 -11.03
CA THR A 33 1.66 -0.15 -12.50
C THR A 33 1.05 1.16 -13.01
N ALA A 34 -0.12 1.52 -12.49
CA ALA A 34 -0.81 2.75 -12.88
C ALA A 34 0.04 4.00 -12.56
N ARG A 35 0.57 4.08 -11.33
CA ARG A 35 1.46 5.17 -10.91
C ARG A 35 2.73 5.26 -11.76
N LEU A 36 3.42 4.13 -11.95
CA LEU A 36 4.69 4.08 -12.69
C LEU A 36 4.52 4.49 -14.15
N ASN A 37 3.38 4.19 -14.77
CA ASN A 37 3.08 4.64 -16.12
C ASN A 37 2.99 6.16 -16.20
N VAL A 38 2.27 6.81 -15.26
CA VAL A 38 2.21 8.27 -15.17
C VAL A 38 3.60 8.87 -14.96
N LEU A 39 4.34 8.36 -13.97
CA LEU A 39 5.69 8.87 -13.68
C LEU A 39 6.62 8.72 -14.88
N LYS A 40 6.58 7.60 -15.58
CA LYS A 40 7.39 7.37 -16.78
C LYS A 40 7.07 8.37 -17.89
N GLU A 41 5.79 8.66 -18.11
CA GLU A 41 5.35 9.64 -19.10
C GLU A 41 5.92 11.04 -18.79
N VAL A 42 5.71 11.54 -17.57
CA VAL A 42 6.17 12.88 -17.18
C VAL A 42 7.69 13.00 -17.12
N MET A 43 8.38 11.94 -16.70
CA MET A 43 9.85 11.89 -16.69
C MET A 43 10.44 11.87 -18.10
N ASN A 44 9.77 11.29 -19.08
CA ASN A 44 10.19 11.32 -20.48
C ASN A 44 9.95 12.69 -21.13
N ALA A 45 9.00 13.46 -20.63
CA ALA A 45 8.67 14.78 -21.17
C ALA A 45 9.58 15.90 -20.62
N SER A 46 10.27 15.72 -19.50
CA SER A 46 11.06 16.76 -18.84
C SER A 46 12.24 16.20 -18.07
N ASP A 47 13.44 16.70 -18.39
CA ASP A 47 14.67 16.36 -17.66
C ASP A 47 14.61 16.81 -16.18
N LYS A 48 14.01 17.97 -15.90
CA LYS A 48 13.77 18.45 -14.52
C LYS A 48 12.95 17.43 -13.76
N THR A 49 11.80 17.05 -14.30
CA THR A 49 10.90 16.07 -13.67
C THR A 49 11.57 14.70 -13.52
N ARG A 50 12.37 14.30 -14.51
CA ARG A 50 13.12 13.04 -14.45
C ARG A 50 14.10 13.02 -13.28
N ILE A 51 14.80 14.11 -13.02
CA ILE A 51 15.73 14.24 -11.89
C ILE A 51 14.96 14.22 -10.56
N GLN A 52 13.88 14.99 -10.44
CA GLN A 52 13.05 15.07 -9.23
C GLN A 52 12.43 13.72 -8.85
N TYR A 53 11.93 12.97 -9.84
CA TYR A 53 11.17 11.74 -9.61
C TYR A 53 11.99 10.45 -9.76
N ALA A 54 13.25 10.50 -10.13
CA ALA A 54 14.09 9.31 -10.34
C ALA A 54 14.12 8.37 -9.13
N ASN A 55 14.34 8.92 -7.93
CA ASN A 55 14.39 8.13 -6.70
C ASN A 55 13.01 7.54 -6.33
N LYS A 56 11.95 8.34 -6.46
CA LYS A 56 10.56 7.92 -6.20
C LYS A 56 10.12 6.82 -7.17
N TYR A 57 10.47 6.95 -8.46
CA TYR A 57 10.24 5.93 -9.48
C TYR A 57 11.01 4.64 -9.15
N ALA A 58 12.29 4.74 -8.82
CA ALA A 58 13.12 3.60 -8.47
C ALA A 58 12.58 2.85 -7.25
N GLY A 59 12.22 3.57 -6.17
CA GLY A 59 11.62 3.00 -4.98
C GLY A 59 10.30 2.30 -5.26
N SER A 60 9.38 2.95 -5.98
CA SER A 60 8.10 2.36 -6.37
C SER A 60 8.29 1.11 -7.25
N SER A 61 9.19 1.19 -8.23
CA SER A 61 9.53 0.11 -9.16
C SER A 61 10.14 -1.10 -8.45
N ASN A 62 10.95 -0.88 -7.41
CA ASN A 62 11.54 -1.96 -6.62
C ASN A 62 10.45 -2.84 -5.96
N TYR A 63 9.51 -2.25 -5.25
CA TYR A 63 8.39 -2.98 -4.64
C TYR A 63 7.47 -3.64 -5.68
N TRP A 64 7.23 -2.97 -6.79
CA TRP A 64 6.45 -3.50 -7.91
C TRP A 64 7.09 -4.76 -8.50
N LYS A 65 8.40 -4.70 -8.83
CA LYS A 65 9.16 -5.84 -9.35
C LYS A 65 9.24 -6.98 -8.33
N ASN A 66 9.42 -6.66 -7.04
CA ASN A 66 9.45 -7.64 -5.96
C ASN A 66 8.12 -8.42 -5.90
N SER A 67 6.99 -7.73 -5.94
CA SER A 67 5.67 -8.36 -5.90
C SER A 67 5.41 -9.25 -7.11
N ILE A 68 5.75 -8.79 -8.33
CA ILE A 68 5.66 -9.60 -9.56
C ILE A 68 6.55 -10.82 -9.45
N GLY A 69 7.82 -10.64 -9.08
CA GLY A 69 8.79 -11.72 -8.98
C GLY A 69 8.40 -12.75 -7.92
N MET A 70 7.85 -12.29 -6.79
CA MET A 70 7.36 -13.18 -5.74
C MET A 70 6.19 -14.03 -6.23
N ASN A 71 5.15 -13.43 -6.82
CA ASN A 71 4.00 -14.18 -7.35
C ASN A 71 4.45 -15.17 -8.43
N LYS A 72 5.33 -14.74 -9.33
CA LYS A 72 5.90 -15.62 -10.35
C LYS A 72 6.68 -16.79 -9.74
N ALA A 73 7.54 -16.54 -8.76
CA ALA A 73 8.32 -17.58 -8.09
C ALA A 73 7.44 -18.59 -7.34
N ILE A 74 6.36 -18.14 -6.69
CA ILE A 74 5.40 -19.02 -6.02
C ILE A 74 4.72 -19.95 -7.01
N ILE A 75 4.35 -19.45 -8.20
CA ILE A 75 3.70 -20.23 -9.26
C ILE A 75 4.71 -21.19 -9.93
N ASP A 76 5.83 -20.65 -10.39
CA ASP A 76 6.83 -21.42 -11.16
C ASP A 76 7.44 -22.60 -10.37
N ASN A 77 7.54 -22.45 -9.05
CA ASN A 77 8.11 -23.48 -8.16
C ASN A 77 7.07 -24.32 -7.43
N ASP A 78 5.79 -24.23 -7.80
CA ASP A 78 4.68 -24.92 -7.13
C ASP A 78 4.77 -24.83 -5.60
N VAL A 79 4.97 -23.62 -5.09
CA VAL A 79 5.07 -23.39 -3.64
C VAL A 79 3.77 -23.80 -2.92
N LEU A 80 2.61 -23.54 -3.53
CA LEU A 80 1.31 -23.91 -2.95
C LEU A 80 1.15 -25.41 -2.85
N GLY A 81 1.52 -26.18 -3.87
CA GLY A 81 1.50 -27.65 -3.83
C GLY A 81 2.48 -28.22 -2.79
N THR A 82 3.69 -27.66 -2.73
CA THR A 82 4.69 -28.03 -1.71
C THR A 82 4.15 -27.77 -0.28
N LYS A 83 3.49 -26.64 -0.04
CA LYS A 83 2.89 -26.30 1.23
C LYS A 83 1.71 -27.21 1.59
N ALA A 84 0.82 -27.50 0.65
CA ALA A 84 -0.28 -28.42 0.83
C ALA A 84 0.21 -29.82 1.25
N ALA A 85 1.25 -30.33 0.59
CA ALA A 85 1.88 -31.59 0.97
C ALA A 85 2.53 -31.56 2.37
N GLN A 86 3.04 -30.39 2.80
CA GLN A 86 3.52 -30.21 4.19
C GLN A 86 2.39 -30.26 5.20
N GLU A 87 1.27 -29.60 4.92
CA GLU A 87 0.07 -29.60 5.78
C GLU A 87 -0.53 -31.00 5.91
N GLU A 88 -0.58 -31.77 4.81
CA GLU A 88 -1.01 -33.17 4.85
C GLU A 88 -0.11 -34.05 5.74
N ARG A 89 1.22 -33.89 5.62
CA ARG A 89 2.16 -34.61 6.51
C ARG A 89 1.99 -34.21 7.96
N PHE A 90 1.78 -32.91 8.22
CA PHE A 90 1.51 -32.41 9.56
C PHE A 90 0.19 -32.96 10.12
N ALA A 91 -0.86 -33.02 9.32
CA ALA A 91 -2.14 -33.59 9.72
C ALA A 91 -2.05 -35.08 10.12
N LYS A 92 -1.24 -35.87 9.41
CA LYS A 92 -0.93 -37.28 9.79
C LYS A 92 -0.20 -37.34 11.12
N PHE A 93 0.87 -36.55 11.30
CA PHE A 93 1.58 -36.44 12.56
C PHE A 93 0.69 -36.02 13.74
N ALA A 94 -0.18 -35.04 13.53
CA ALA A 94 -1.13 -34.55 14.54
C ALA A 94 -2.08 -35.65 15.02
N LYS A 95 -2.58 -36.46 14.11
CA LYS A 95 -3.42 -37.64 14.43
C LYS A 95 -2.66 -38.71 15.23
N GLU A 96 -1.42 -39.01 14.83
CA GLU A 96 -0.55 -39.95 15.54
C GLU A 96 -0.26 -39.50 16.99
N LYS A 97 -0.09 -38.20 17.20
CA LYS A 97 0.14 -37.61 18.53
C LYS A 97 -1.11 -37.49 19.36
N ASN A 98 -2.29 -37.65 18.76
CA ASN A 98 -3.62 -37.53 19.40
C ASN A 98 -3.76 -36.25 20.25
N ASN A 99 -3.19 -35.14 19.74
CA ASN A 99 -3.22 -33.85 20.43
C ASN A 99 -4.20 -32.90 19.70
N PRO A 100 -5.34 -32.53 20.34
CA PRO A 100 -6.34 -31.66 19.71
C PRO A 100 -5.79 -30.31 19.22
N ALA A 101 -4.82 -29.72 19.94
CA ALA A 101 -4.21 -28.46 19.52
C ALA A 101 -3.46 -28.60 18.19
N TYR A 102 -2.82 -29.74 17.92
CA TYR A 102 -2.16 -29.98 16.64
C TYR A 102 -3.14 -30.27 15.53
N MET A 103 -4.26 -30.97 15.82
CA MET A 103 -5.24 -31.33 14.80
C MET A 103 -6.01 -30.13 14.26
N ASN A 104 -6.17 -29.06 15.03
CA ASN A 104 -6.99 -27.90 14.67
C ASN A 104 -6.19 -26.72 14.16
N VAL A 105 -4.86 -26.66 14.42
CA VAL A 105 -4.06 -25.44 14.20
C VAL A 105 -4.10 -24.90 12.77
N VAL A 106 -4.03 -25.78 11.76
CA VAL A 106 -4.07 -25.34 10.34
C VAL A 106 -5.44 -24.75 10.01
N LYS A 107 -6.51 -25.41 10.49
CA LYS A 107 -7.87 -24.89 10.31
C LYS A 107 -8.08 -23.55 11.01
N GLU A 108 -7.57 -23.39 12.21
CA GLU A 108 -7.66 -22.12 12.96
C GLU A 108 -6.94 -20.98 12.24
N ILE A 109 -5.77 -21.27 11.62
CA ILE A 109 -5.05 -20.31 10.77
C ILE A 109 -5.86 -19.99 9.53
N ASP A 110 -6.43 -20.98 8.83
CA ASP A 110 -7.24 -20.78 7.64
C ASP A 110 -8.49 -19.93 7.94
N ASP A 111 -9.17 -20.21 9.06
CA ASP A 111 -10.32 -19.43 9.51
C ASP A 111 -9.92 -17.98 9.84
N ALA A 112 -8.78 -17.76 10.48
CA ALA A 112 -8.24 -16.43 10.74
C ALA A 112 -7.90 -15.68 9.45
N VAL A 113 -7.21 -16.33 8.52
CA VAL A 113 -6.85 -15.75 7.20
C VAL A 113 -8.10 -15.41 6.41
N ALA A 114 -9.14 -16.23 6.45
CA ALA A 114 -10.41 -15.93 5.77
C ALA A 114 -11.04 -14.60 6.26
N ILE A 115 -10.85 -14.26 7.53
CA ILE A 115 -11.31 -12.99 8.12
C ILE A 115 -10.37 -11.85 7.77
N THR A 116 -9.06 -12.07 7.84
CA THR A 116 -8.06 -11.01 7.67
C THR A 116 -7.77 -10.65 6.21
N ALA A 117 -7.83 -11.60 5.29
CA ALA A 117 -7.45 -11.39 3.89
C ALA A 117 -8.19 -10.22 3.20
N PRO A 118 -9.53 -10.05 3.35
CA PRO A 118 -10.21 -8.88 2.78
C PRO A 118 -9.78 -7.57 3.46
N LEU A 119 -9.47 -7.57 4.74
CA LEU A 119 -8.99 -6.40 5.47
C LEU A 119 -7.57 -6.02 5.03
N VAL A 120 -6.69 -7.01 4.84
CA VAL A 120 -5.34 -6.82 4.30
C VAL A 120 -5.39 -6.27 2.88
N TYR A 121 -6.29 -6.78 2.03
CA TYR A 121 -6.51 -6.26 0.68
C TYR A 121 -6.92 -4.79 0.71
N GLN A 122 -7.92 -4.45 1.51
CA GLN A 122 -8.42 -3.08 1.65
C GLN A 122 -7.35 -2.12 2.18
N ALA A 123 -6.64 -2.53 3.24
CA ALA A 123 -5.55 -1.75 3.82
C ALA A 123 -4.39 -1.56 2.83
N THR A 124 -4.07 -2.58 2.03
CA THR A 124 -3.05 -2.50 0.97
C THR A 124 -3.49 -1.53 -0.11
N CYS A 125 -4.72 -1.62 -0.60
CA CYS A 125 -5.25 -0.67 -1.59
C CYS A 125 -5.19 0.77 -1.09
N LEU A 126 -5.63 1.02 0.15
CA LEU A 126 -5.60 2.34 0.77
C LEU A 126 -4.17 2.89 0.87
N THR A 127 -3.27 2.07 1.43
CA THR A 127 -1.87 2.47 1.64
C THR A 127 -1.16 2.75 0.31
N GLU A 128 -1.30 1.86 -0.66
CA GLU A 128 -0.61 1.97 -1.95
C GLU A 128 -1.17 3.10 -2.82
N SER A 129 -2.49 3.39 -2.75
CA SER A 129 -3.11 4.44 -3.54
C SER A 129 -2.89 5.83 -2.98
N PHE A 130 -2.98 6.00 -1.65
CA PHE A 130 -3.00 7.34 -1.05
C PHE A 130 -1.74 7.66 -0.25
N PHE A 131 -1.30 6.77 0.63
CA PHE A 131 -0.16 7.07 1.51
C PHE A 131 1.21 6.83 0.86
N ALA A 132 1.32 5.90 -0.08
CA ALA A 132 2.58 5.59 -0.76
C ALA A 132 2.70 6.26 -2.14
N ALA A 133 1.62 6.78 -2.71
CA ALA A 133 1.59 7.27 -4.08
C ALA A 133 1.33 8.76 -4.21
N ILE A 134 0.40 9.32 -3.44
CA ILE A 134 -0.02 10.72 -3.49
C ILE A 134 0.73 11.48 -2.40
N GLU A 135 1.41 12.54 -2.80
CA GLU A 135 2.31 13.29 -1.92
C GLU A 135 1.64 14.50 -1.25
N PHE A 136 0.57 15.01 -1.85
CA PHE A 136 -0.20 16.15 -1.36
C PHE A 136 -0.59 16.02 0.12
N GLY A 137 -1.03 14.84 0.55
CA GLY A 137 -1.44 14.56 1.91
C GLY A 137 -0.30 14.25 2.89
N SER A 138 0.96 14.21 2.44
CA SER A 138 2.08 13.79 3.31
C SER A 138 2.29 14.65 4.57
N PRO A 139 1.98 15.98 4.60
CA PRO A 139 2.04 16.79 5.81
C PRO A 139 0.86 16.60 6.75
N TYR A 140 -0.23 15.96 6.32
CA TYR A 140 -1.50 15.90 7.07
C TYR A 140 -1.34 15.40 8.51
N GLN A 141 -0.61 14.32 8.72
CA GLN A 141 -0.41 13.78 10.08
C GLN A 141 0.33 14.75 11.02
N ILE A 142 1.18 15.62 10.47
CA ILE A 142 1.89 16.63 11.26
C ILE A 142 0.94 17.79 11.53
N MET A 143 0.11 18.16 10.57
CA MET A 143 -0.93 19.19 10.74
C MET A 143 -1.96 18.77 11.80
N GLU A 144 -2.41 17.52 11.80
CA GLU A 144 -3.31 16.98 12.84
C GLU A 144 -2.69 17.05 14.25
N LYS A 145 -1.40 16.71 14.37
CA LYS A 145 -0.68 16.86 15.65
C LYS A 145 -0.51 18.31 16.06
N LEU A 146 -0.33 19.21 15.10
CA LEU A 146 -0.24 20.66 15.35
C LEU A 146 -1.60 21.21 15.82
N GLU A 147 -2.69 20.83 15.15
CA GLU A 147 -4.05 21.19 15.54
C GLU A 147 -4.36 20.78 16.98
N LYS A 148 -4.10 19.51 17.31
CA LYS A 148 -4.25 18.99 18.67
C LYS A 148 -3.41 19.75 19.69
N ALA A 149 -2.15 20.06 19.37
CA ALA A 149 -1.28 20.83 20.26
C ALA A 149 -1.79 22.27 20.50
N LEU A 150 -2.41 22.87 19.48
CA LEU A 150 -3.06 24.20 19.59
C LEU A 150 -4.31 24.13 20.48
N GLU A 151 -5.16 23.12 20.31
CA GLU A 151 -6.34 22.89 21.15
C GLU A 151 -5.96 22.70 22.64
N GLU A 152 -4.89 21.90 22.86
CA GLU A 152 -4.35 21.65 24.20
C GLU A 152 -3.55 22.83 24.77
N LYS A 153 -3.35 23.91 24.01
CA LYS A 153 -2.52 25.09 24.37
C LYS A 153 -1.11 24.72 24.83
N ASN A 154 -0.54 23.69 24.15
CA ASN A 154 0.79 23.18 24.43
C ASN A 154 1.82 23.84 23.50
N ASP A 155 2.34 25.01 23.88
CA ASP A 155 3.27 25.81 23.08
C ASP A 155 4.56 25.05 22.71
N SER A 156 5.04 24.15 23.57
CA SER A 156 6.21 23.31 23.27
C SER A 156 5.93 22.35 22.13
N ALA A 157 4.79 21.67 22.16
CA ALA A 157 4.36 20.77 21.09
C ALA A 157 4.04 21.51 19.80
N VAL A 158 3.44 22.69 19.88
CA VAL A 158 3.19 23.58 18.72
C VAL A 158 4.50 23.91 18.03
N ASN A 159 5.50 24.43 18.75
CA ASN A 159 6.80 24.80 18.20
C ASN A 159 7.56 23.59 17.62
N ALA A 160 7.45 22.42 18.26
CA ALA A 160 8.06 21.19 17.76
C ALA A 160 7.43 20.75 16.43
N ASN A 161 6.10 20.76 16.31
CA ASN A 161 5.40 20.39 15.08
C ASN A 161 5.64 21.39 13.94
N ILE A 162 5.71 22.70 14.24
CA ILE A 162 6.09 23.72 13.24
C ILE A 162 7.48 23.42 12.65
N LYS A 163 8.49 23.14 13.49
CA LYS A 163 9.83 22.80 13.01
C LYS A 163 9.85 21.55 12.14
N VAL A 164 9.02 20.55 12.47
CA VAL A 164 8.90 19.34 11.63
C VAL A 164 8.30 19.69 10.27
N LEU A 165 7.25 20.51 10.23
CA LEU A 165 6.64 20.97 8.98
C LEU A 165 7.62 21.79 8.14
N GLU A 166 8.34 22.74 8.72
CA GLU A 166 9.38 23.52 8.03
C GLU A 166 10.44 22.62 7.40
N ASN A 167 10.91 21.61 8.11
CA ASN A 167 11.87 20.63 7.59
C ASN A 167 11.30 19.79 6.46
N VAL A 168 10.05 19.33 6.57
CA VAL A 168 9.36 18.56 5.52
C VAL A 168 9.23 19.40 4.25
N PHE A 169 8.78 20.64 4.37
CA PHE A 169 8.65 21.54 3.23
C PHE A 169 10.01 21.86 2.62
N ALA A 170 11.02 22.20 3.42
CA ALA A 170 12.34 22.58 2.92
C ALA A 170 13.10 21.42 2.28
N SER A 171 13.01 20.20 2.84
CA SER A 171 13.83 19.07 2.41
C SER A 171 13.16 18.16 1.36
N ILE A 172 11.85 18.08 1.35
CA ILE A 172 11.10 17.17 0.48
C ILE A 172 10.25 17.94 -0.53
N HIS A 173 9.32 18.76 -0.02
CA HIS A 173 8.30 19.41 -0.85
C HIS A 173 8.91 20.42 -1.84
N ASN A 174 9.76 21.33 -1.37
CA ASN A 174 10.33 22.37 -2.25
C ASN A 174 11.35 21.86 -3.26
N LYS A 175 11.91 20.67 -3.03
CA LYS A 175 12.99 20.12 -3.85
C LYS A 175 12.50 19.09 -4.86
N ASP A 176 11.75 18.12 -4.41
CA ASP A 176 11.42 16.90 -5.16
C ASP A 176 9.91 16.72 -5.40
N TYR A 177 9.08 17.71 -5.03
CA TYR A 177 7.65 17.69 -5.26
C TYR A 177 7.27 18.52 -6.48
N ASP A 178 6.35 18.00 -7.27
CA ASP A 178 5.72 18.71 -8.38
C ASP A 178 4.22 18.42 -8.32
N HIS A 179 3.42 19.45 -8.02
CA HIS A 179 1.99 19.29 -7.78
C HIS A 179 1.23 18.85 -9.03
N GLU A 180 1.70 19.21 -10.24
CA GLU A 180 1.07 18.76 -11.48
C GLU A 180 1.31 17.26 -11.73
N VAL A 181 2.48 16.76 -11.36
CA VAL A 181 2.77 15.32 -11.41
C VAL A 181 1.91 14.57 -10.42
N ASP A 182 1.82 15.06 -9.19
CA ASP A 182 1.00 14.46 -8.14
C ASP A 182 -0.49 14.48 -8.50
N ARG A 183 -0.99 15.61 -9.04
CA ARG A 183 -2.35 15.74 -9.60
C ARG A 183 -2.65 14.67 -10.65
N LYS A 184 -1.72 14.44 -11.60
CA LYS A 184 -1.86 13.40 -12.63
C LYS A 184 -1.91 12.00 -12.01
N VAL A 185 -1.09 11.72 -11.01
CA VAL A 185 -1.13 10.46 -10.27
C VAL A 185 -2.46 10.29 -9.56
N ALA A 186 -2.97 11.32 -8.88
CA ALA A 186 -4.27 11.29 -8.22
C ALA A 186 -5.41 11.01 -9.20
N LYS A 187 -5.43 11.67 -10.36
CA LYS A 187 -6.45 11.45 -11.43
C LYS A 187 -6.51 10.01 -11.94
N VAL A 188 -5.44 9.27 -11.85
CA VAL A 188 -5.41 7.85 -12.21
C VAL A 188 -5.76 6.95 -11.03
N LEU A 189 -5.30 7.28 -9.83
CA LEU A 189 -5.44 6.39 -8.68
C LEU A 189 -6.80 6.48 -7.97
N PHE A 190 -7.46 7.63 -7.94
CA PHE A 190 -8.80 7.75 -7.33
C PHE A 190 -9.84 6.87 -8.01
N PRO A 191 -10.04 6.92 -9.35
CA PRO A 191 -10.97 6.00 -10.01
C PRO A 191 -10.53 4.54 -9.92
N LEU A 192 -9.22 4.25 -9.99
CA LEU A 192 -8.71 2.89 -9.84
C LEU A 192 -9.03 2.31 -8.46
N TYR A 193 -8.85 3.09 -7.39
CA TYR A 193 -9.22 2.66 -6.04
C TYR A 193 -10.73 2.38 -5.92
N ALA A 194 -11.56 3.25 -6.52
CA ALA A 194 -13.00 3.05 -6.53
C ALA A 194 -13.43 1.78 -7.30
N GLU A 195 -12.69 1.40 -8.34
CA GLU A 195 -12.91 0.14 -9.05
C GLU A 195 -12.53 -1.08 -8.21
N MET A 196 -11.51 -0.96 -7.36
CA MET A 196 -10.97 -2.06 -6.56
C MET A 196 -11.72 -2.28 -5.24
N ILE A 197 -12.35 -1.24 -4.69
CA ILE A 197 -12.98 -1.26 -3.35
C ILE A 197 -14.49 -1.00 -3.46
N PRO A 198 -15.33 -1.86 -2.85
CA PRO A 198 -16.78 -1.66 -2.78
C PRO A 198 -17.15 -0.30 -2.19
N ALA A 199 -18.25 0.29 -2.67
CA ALA A 199 -18.61 1.68 -2.34
C ALA A 199 -18.75 1.92 -0.83
N GLU A 200 -19.34 0.97 -0.11
CA GLU A 200 -19.56 1.02 1.33
C GLU A 200 -18.28 0.92 2.18
N GLN A 201 -17.17 0.52 1.56
CA GLN A 201 -15.86 0.38 2.22
C GLN A 201 -14.87 1.49 1.84
N ARG A 202 -15.30 2.42 0.98
CA ARG A 202 -14.46 3.54 0.54
C ARG A 202 -14.38 4.63 1.61
N PRO A 203 -13.25 5.38 1.68
CA PRO A 203 -13.15 6.57 2.52
C PRO A 203 -14.29 7.56 2.28
N ALA A 204 -14.66 8.31 3.32
CA ALA A 204 -15.82 9.21 3.30
C ALA A 204 -15.79 10.26 2.17
N PHE A 205 -14.61 10.71 1.74
CA PHE A 205 -14.47 11.68 0.65
C PHE A 205 -15.02 11.16 -0.70
N TYR A 206 -15.14 9.84 -0.91
CA TYR A 206 -15.83 9.31 -2.08
C TYR A 206 -17.31 9.66 -2.09
N SER A 207 -17.95 9.76 -0.93
CA SER A 207 -19.33 10.26 -0.84
C SER A 207 -19.45 11.73 -1.23
N THR A 208 -18.44 12.55 -0.94
CA THR A 208 -18.35 13.93 -1.40
C THR A 208 -18.23 14.01 -2.92
N ILE A 209 -17.37 13.16 -3.51
CA ILE A 209 -17.22 13.08 -4.98
C ILE A 209 -18.56 12.77 -5.65
N GLU A 210 -19.28 11.79 -5.14
CA GLU A 210 -20.60 11.41 -5.70
C GLU A 210 -21.65 12.51 -5.54
N LYS A 211 -21.74 13.13 -4.37
CA LYS A 211 -22.81 14.10 -4.04
C LYS A 211 -22.55 15.48 -4.64
N GLU A 212 -21.35 16.00 -4.52
CA GLU A 212 -21.00 17.37 -4.85
C GLU A 212 -20.41 17.51 -6.25
N TYR A 213 -19.67 16.49 -6.69
CA TYR A 213 -19.01 16.47 -8.00
C TYR A 213 -19.67 15.53 -9.01
N LYS A 214 -20.81 14.90 -8.65
CA LYS A 214 -21.58 13.98 -9.53
C LYS A 214 -20.74 12.81 -10.07
N GLY A 215 -19.84 12.30 -9.27
CA GLY A 215 -18.92 11.23 -9.64
C GLY A 215 -17.74 11.66 -10.52
N ASP A 216 -17.56 12.96 -10.77
CA ASP A 216 -16.45 13.49 -11.56
C ASP A 216 -15.18 13.61 -10.71
N TYR A 217 -14.37 12.54 -10.72
CA TYR A 217 -13.08 12.47 -10.01
C TYR A 217 -12.14 13.60 -10.44
N ASN A 218 -12.12 13.96 -11.72
CA ASN A 218 -11.20 14.98 -12.22
C ASN A 218 -11.52 16.35 -11.63
N LYS A 219 -12.81 16.73 -11.59
CA LYS A 219 -13.23 18.00 -10.98
C LYS A 219 -12.94 18.06 -9.48
N PHE A 220 -13.16 16.96 -8.76
CA PHE A 220 -12.82 16.89 -7.34
C PHE A 220 -11.32 17.07 -7.11
N ILE A 221 -10.50 16.34 -7.89
CA ILE A 221 -9.04 16.41 -7.77
C ILE A 221 -8.53 17.79 -8.17
N ASP A 222 -9.04 18.38 -9.25
CA ASP A 222 -8.67 19.74 -9.63
C ASP A 222 -9.00 20.74 -8.51
N ALA A 223 -10.19 20.67 -7.92
CA ALA A 223 -10.55 21.53 -6.78
C ALA A 223 -9.71 21.27 -5.52
N MET A 224 -9.14 20.08 -5.36
CA MET A 224 -8.26 19.76 -4.23
C MET A 224 -6.85 20.32 -4.43
N TYR A 225 -6.38 20.45 -5.68
CA TYR A 225 -5.04 20.93 -6.02
C TYR A 225 -4.98 22.43 -6.38
N ASP A 226 -6.10 23.08 -6.72
CA ASP A 226 -6.21 24.52 -7.02
C ASP A 226 -6.34 25.34 -5.74
#